data_a33552d30f753e226fe60be18d788157
#
_entry.id   a33552d30f753e226fe60be18d788157
#
_cell.length_a   1.000
_cell.length_b   1.000
_cell.length_c   1.000
_cell.angle_alpha   90.00
_cell.angle_beta   90.00
_cell.angle_gamma   90.00
#
_symmetry.space_group_name_H-M   'P 1'
#
loop_
_entity.id
_entity.type
_entity.pdbx_description
1 polymer ?
#
loop_
_entity_poly.entity_id
_entity_poly.type
_entity_poly.pdbx_seq_one_letter_code
_entity_poly.pdbx_strand_id
1 'polypeptide(L)'
;GEPAARPFVQAIGATTLLRSAASIGIANLNRDLNFRSLALIGLGSATINTVISVVFAPSLGAWSMIWGSITGAMSFMLLSFLAAPYLPVPRLSREAVRSIVRFGQWIFLVGLVAVLSDTLLRIIISRQLGVAELGLFFMAARLGFLPAQLITEIVGSVAFPVYAQVQDNRAKTTVVFRKV
;
A
#
# COMPACT_ATOMS: atom_id res chain seq x y z
N GLY A 1 -24.47 1.82 -14.43
CA GLY A 1 -23.16 1.23 -14.24
C GLY A 1 -22.87 0.25 -15.36
N GLU A 2 -21.74 0.37 -15.99
CA GLU A 2 -21.38 -0.54 -17.10
C GLU A 2 -21.18 -1.98 -16.58
N PRO A 3 -21.89 -2.98 -17.11
CA PRO A 3 -21.75 -4.38 -16.68
C PRO A 3 -20.34 -4.93 -16.91
N ALA A 4 -19.59 -4.36 -17.87
CA ALA A 4 -18.22 -4.72 -18.18
C ALA A 4 -17.21 -4.40 -17.04
N ALA A 5 -17.51 -3.42 -16.18
CA ALA A 5 -16.63 -3.05 -15.07
C ALA A 5 -16.74 -3.98 -13.86
N ARG A 6 -17.83 -4.72 -13.72
CA ARG A 6 -18.11 -5.57 -12.55
C ARG A 6 -17.02 -6.61 -12.26
N PRO A 7 -16.53 -7.38 -13.24
CA PRO A 7 -15.48 -8.37 -12.99
C PRO A 7 -14.13 -7.74 -12.61
N PHE A 8 -13.84 -6.51 -13.09
CA PHE A 8 -12.64 -5.79 -12.69
C PHE A 8 -12.68 -5.40 -11.21
N VAL A 9 -13.82 -4.90 -10.73
CA VAL A 9 -14.00 -4.54 -9.31
C VAL A 9 -13.89 -5.78 -8.42
N GLN A 10 -14.46 -6.90 -8.83
CA GLN A 10 -14.34 -8.16 -8.09
C GLN A 10 -12.89 -8.66 -8.01
N ALA A 11 -12.15 -8.55 -9.10
CA ALA A 11 -10.74 -8.93 -9.14
C ALA A 11 -9.87 -8.03 -8.24
N ILE A 12 -10.12 -6.72 -8.21
CA ILE A 12 -9.45 -5.80 -7.28
C ILE A 12 -9.75 -6.20 -5.82
N GLY A 13 -11.00 -6.56 -5.51
CA GLY A 13 -11.36 -7.07 -4.18
C GLY A 13 -10.58 -8.33 -3.82
N ALA A 14 -10.43 -9.28 -4.76
CA ALA A 14 -9.66 -10.50 -4.54
C ALA A 14 -8.17 -10.21 -4.27
N THR A 15 -7.54 -9.31 -5.02
CA THR A 15 -6.14 -8.92 -4.78
C THR A 15 -5.95 -8.28 -3.41
N THR A 16 -6.90 -7.48 -2.95
CA THR A 16 -6.87 -6.86 -1.61
C THR A 16 -6.96 -7.92 -0.51
N LEU A 17 -7.83 -8.91 -0.66
CA LEU A 17 -7.95 -10.03 0.28
C LEU A 17 -6.67 -10.87 0.33
N LEU A 18 -6.06 -11.17 -0.81
CA LEU A 18 -4.78 -11.90 -0.87
C LEU A 18 -3.64 -11.13 -0.19
N ARG A 19 -3.57 -9.82 -0.40
CA ARG A 19 -2.57 -8.97 0.27
C ARG A 19 -2.79 -8.87 1.78
N SER A 20 -4.03 -8.83 2.23
CA SER A 20 -4.35 -8.80 3.67
C SER A 20 -4.08 -10.14 4.37
N ALA A 21 -4.04 -11.23 3.62
CA ALA A 21 -3.65 -12.56 4.11
C ALA A 21 -2.12 -12.75 4.23
N ALA A 22 -1.31 -11.76 3.85
CA ALA A 22 0.15 -11.82 4.02
C ALA A 22 0.54 -11.96 5.50
N SER A 23 1.73 -12.54 5.74
CA SER A 23 2.23 -12.77 7.10
C SER A 23 2.36 -11.48 7.90
N ILE A 24 1.82 -11.46 9.12
CA ILE A 24 2.04 -10.39 10.11
C ILE A 24 3.54 -10.26 10.45
N GLY A 25 4.33 -11.28 10.19
CA GLY A 25 5.79 -11.25 10.31
C GLY A 25 6.46 -10.12 9.52
N ILE A 26 5.82 -9.58 8.47
CA ILE A 26 6.29 -8.39 7.76
C ILE A 26 6.39 -7.18 8.71
N ALA A 27 5.46 -7.04 9.64
CA ALA A 27 5.52 -5.97 10.64
C ALA A 27 6.75 -6.12 11.56
N ASN A 28 7.12 -7.36 11.89
CA ASN A 28 8.33 -7.64 12.65
C ASN A 28 9.59 -7.33 11.83
N LEU A 29 9.64 -7.71 10.55
CA LEU A 29 10.75 -7.37 9.65
C LEU A 29 10.93 -5.84 9.54
N ASN A 30 9.83 -5.07 9.48
CA ASN A 30 9.88 -3.62 9.52
C ASN A 30 10.44 -3.10 10.85
N ARG A 31 9.98 -3.65 11.97
CA ARG A 31 10.45 -3.27 13.31
C ARG A 31 11.94 -3.59 13.52
N ASP A 32 12.39 -4.72 12.97
CA ASP A 32 13.77 -5.17 13.05
C ASP A 32 14.68 -4.51 12.00
N LEU A 33 14.13 -3.56 11.19
CA LEU A 33 14.82 -2.86 10.11
C LEU A 33 15.45 -3.81 9.07
N ASN A 34 14.88 -5.00 8.88
CA ASN A 34 15.36 -5.97 7.92
C ASN A 34 14.88 -5.63 6.50
N PHE A 35 15.39 -4.51 5.98
CA PHE A 35 15.02 -3.99 4.66
C PHE A 35 15.38 -4.94 3.51
N ARG A 36 16.40 -5.78 3.68
CA ARG A 36 16.79 -6.75 2.65
C ARG A 36 15.67 -7.75 2.38
N SER A 37 15.10 -8.35 3.41
CA SER A 37 13.98 -9.27 3.26
C SER A 37 12.74 -8.58 2.72
N LEU A 38 12.44 -7.37 3.19
CA LEU A 38 11.32 -6.57 2.69
C LEU A 38 11.48 -6.22 1.20
N ALA A 39 12.69 -5.83 0.79
CA ALA A 39 12.99 -5.53 -0.61
C ALA A 39 12.87 -6.78 -1.50
N LEU A 40 13.36 -7.94 -1.04
CA LEU A 40 13.24 -9.20 -1.79
C LEU A 40 11.77 -9.61 -1.97
N ILE A 41 10.93 -9.49 -0.93
CA ILE A 41 9.49 -9.77 -1.02
C ILE A 41 8.83 -8.80 -2.01
N GLY A 42 9.11 -7.51 -1.86
CA GLY A 42 8.53 -6.46 -2.70
C GLY A 42 8.95 -6.58 -4.17
N LEU A 43 10.25 -6.67 -4.43
CA LEU A 43 10.80 -6.80 -5.78
C LEU A 43 10.39 -8.12 -6.44
N GLY A 44 10.42 -9.23 -5.71
CA GLY A 44 10.02 -10.54 -6.23
C GLY A 44 8.55 -10.53 -6.67
N SER A 45 7.66 -10.02 -5.83
CA SER A 45 6.23 -9.93 -6.17
C SER A 45 5.96 -8.95 -7.31
N ALA A 46 6.65 -7.81 -7.35
CA ALA A 46 6.52 -6.83 -8.43
C ALA A 46 7.03 -7.38 -9.76
N THR A 47 8.15 -8.11 -9.75
CA THR A 47 8.69 -8.75 -10.96
C THR A 47 7.72 -9.78 -11.50
N ILE A 48 7.16 -10.65 -10.66
CA ILE A 48 6.17 -11.65 -11.10
C ILE A 48 4.93 -10.96 -11.67
N ASN A 49 4.40 -9.95 -11.00
CA ASN A 49 3.28 -9.15 -11.51
C ASN A 49 3.60 -8.59 -12.92
N THR A 50 4.75 -7.94 -13.08
CA THR A 50 5.13 -7.31 -14.34
C THR A 50 5.33 -8.33 -15.45
N VAL A 51 6.05 -9.42 -15.17
CA VAL A 51 6.30 -10.48 -16.15
C VAL A 51 4.98 -11.09 -16.64
N ILE A 52 4.09 -11.47 -15.72
CA ILE A 52 2.79 -12.04 -16.08
C ILE A 52 1.95 -11.04 -16.89
N SER A 53 1.90 -9.77 -16.45
CA SER A 53 1.15 -8.73 -17.17
C SER A 53 1.67 -8.53 -18.60
N VAL A 54 2.99 -8.49 -18.78
CA VAL A 54 3.61 -8.26 -20.10
C VAL A 54 3.47 -9.49 -21.01
N VAL A 55 3.73 -10.69 -20.50
CA VAL A 55 3.66 -11.93 -21.27
C VAL A 55 2.22 -12.20 -21.78
N PHE A 56 1.23 -11.94 -20.96
CA PHE A 56 -0.17 -12.16 -21.33
C PHE A 56 -0.85 -10.95 -21.99
N ALA A 57 -0.18 -9.79 -22.09
CA ALA A 57 -0.74 -8.60 -22.72
C ALA A 57 -1.22 -8.84 -24.16
N PRO A 58 -0.47 -9.54 -25.05
CA PRO A 58 -0.92 -9.77 -26.43
C PRO A 58 -2.17 -10.64 -26.56
N SER A 59 -2.36 -11.59 -25.63
CA SER A 59 -3.46 -12.56 -25.70
C SER A 59 -4.71 -12.13 -24.92
N LEU A 60 -4.53 -11.46 -23.77
CA LEU A 60 -5.61 -11.13 -22.84
C LEU A 60 -5.93 -9.62 -22.76
N GLY A 61 -5.16 -8.77 -23.43
CA GLY A 61 -5.34 -7.32 -23.37
C GLY A 61 -5.40 -6.80 -21.93
N ALA A 62 -6.44 -6.05 -21.57
CA ALA A 62 -6.60 -5.45 -20.23
C ALA A 62 -6.68 -6.50 -19.09
N TRP A 63 -7.12 -7.72 -19.37
CA TRP A 63 -7.19 -8.79 -18.39
C TRP A 63 -5.80 -9.27 -17.92
N SER A 64 -4.77 -9.09 -18.72
CA SER A 64 -3.39 -9.41 -18.33
C SER A 64 -2.95 -8.67 -17.07
N MET A 65 -3.37 -7.41 -16.91
CA MET A 65 -3.05 -6.60 -15.72
C MET A 65 -3.72 -7.16 -14.46
N ILE A 66 -4.93 -7.72 -14.60
CA ILE A 66 -5.65 -8.35 -13.49
C ILE A 66 -4.94 -9.64 -13.07
N TRP A 67 -4.61 -10.50 -14.02
CA TRP A 67 -3.88 -11.73 -13.73
C TRP A 67 -2.50 -11.46 -13.16
N GLY A 68 -1.80 -10.44 -13.67
CA GLY A 68 -0.54 -9.97 -13.09
C GLY A 68 -0.69 -9.52 -11.65
N SER A 69 -1.73 -8.74 -11.33
CA SER A 69 -1.96 -8.25 -9.97
C SER A 69 -2.37 -9.37 -8.99
N ILE A 70 -3.16 -10.34 -9.43
CA ILE A 70 -3.52 -11.52 -8.62
C ILE A 70 -2.28 -12.38 -8.34
N THR A 71 -1.51 -12.72 -9.37
CA THR A 71 -0.29 -13.53 -9.20
C THR A 71 0.78 -12.81 -8.40
N GLY A 72 0.93 -11.50 -8.58
CA GLY A 72 1.78 -10.66 -7.74
C GLY A 72 1.35 -10.64 -6.27
N ALA A 73 0.03 -10.55 -6.00
CA ALA A 73 -0.49 -10.59 -4.64
C ALA A 73 -0.30 -11.98 -3.99
N MET A 74 -0.51 -13.06 -4.75
CA MET A 74 -0.22 -14.42 -4.28
C MET A 74 1.27 -14.61 -3.98
N SER A 75 2.14 -14.14 -4.87
CA SER A 75 3.59 -14.21 -4.67
C SER A 75 4.03 -13.41 -3.45
N PHE A 76 3.47 -12.22 -3.26
CA PHE A 76 3.72 -11.41 -2.06
C PHE A 76 3.32 -12.17 -0.79
N MET A 77 2.14 -12.79 -0.78
CA MET A 77 1.67 -13.60 0.34
C MET A 77 2.63 -14.77 0.61
N LEU A 78 2.98 -15.56 -0.41
CA LEU A 78 3.86 -16.72 -0.27
C LEU A 78 5.26 -16.31 0.21
N LEU A 79 5.87 -15.31 -0.43
CA LEU A 79 7.19 -14.80 -0.04
C LEU A 79 7.20 -14.24 1.39
N SER A 80 6.10 -13.62 1.84
CA SER A 80 5.97 -13.12 3.19
C SER A 80 5.99 -14.23 4.23
N PHE A 81 5.34 -15.35 3.97
CA PHE A 81 5.38 -16.52 4.85
C PHE A 81 6.73 -17.24 4.83
N LEU A 82 7.42 -17.26 3.68
CA LEU A 82 8.76 -17.84 3.57
C LEU A 82 9.81 -17.03 4.33
N ALA A 83 9.73 -15.69 4.24
CA ALA A 83 10.70 -14.80 4.87
C ALA A 83 10.43 -14.57 6.36
N ALA A 84 9.17 -14.61 6.77
CA ALA A 84 8.74 -14.40 8.15
C ALA A 84 7.54 -15.30 8.48
N PRO A 85 7.79 -16.60 8.76
CA PRO A 85 6.74 -17.53 9.12
C PRO A 85 6.16 -17.16 10.50
N TYR A 86 5.07 -16.44 10.50
CA TYR A 86 4.33 -16.08 11.72
C TYR A 86 2.87 -16.48 11.57
N LEU A 87 2.47 -17.45 12.35
CA LEU A 87 1.06 -17.84 12.48
C LEU A 87 0.48 -17.11 13.70
N PRO A 88 -0.40 -16.12 13.49
CA PRO A 88 -1.00 -15.42 14.62
C PRO A 88 -1.89 -16.36 15.41
N VAL A 89 -1.62 -16.51 16.69
CA VAL A 89 -2.58 -17.13 17.61
C VAL A 89 -3.61 -16.04 17.94
N PRO A 90 -4.89 -16.21 17.56
CA PRO A 90 -5.92 -15.21 17.80
C PRO A 90 -6.20 -15.11 19.31
N ARG A 91 -5.56 -14.16 19.97
CA ARG A 91 -5.86 -13.76 21.33
C ARG A 91 -6.63 -12.43 21.30
N LEU A 92 -7.94 -12.52 21.27
CA LEU A 92 -8.83 -11.36 21.34
C LEU A 92 -8.98 -10.94 22.81
N SER A 93 -8.22 -9.92 23.24
CA SER A 93 -8.51 -9.23 24.48
C SER A 93 -9.36 -7.98 24.19
N ARG A 94 -10.40 -7.74 24.98
CA ARG A 94 -11.27 -6.56 24.83
C ARG A 94 -10.47 -5.25 24.92
N GLU A 95 -9.45 -5.22 25.75
CA GLU A 95 -8.56 -4.06 25.91
C GLU A 95 -7.75 -3.78 24.66
N ALA A 96 -7.15 -4.81 24.03
CA ALA A 96 -6.41 -4.66 22.80
C ALA A 96 -7.31 -4.17 21.65
N VAL A 97 -8.50 -4.73 21.51
CA VAL A 97 -9.50 -4.31 20.51
C VAL A 97 -9.87 -2.84 20.73
N ARG A 98 -10.16 -2.44 21.97
CA ARG A 98 -10.53 -1.05 22.31
C ARG A 98 -9.41 -0.07 21.99
N SER A 99 -8.16 -0.44 22.30
CA SER A 99 -6.99 0.38 22.00
C SER A 99 -6.78 0.54 20.49
N ILE A 100 -6.89 -0.55 19.73
CA ILE A 100 -6.74 -0.54 18.26
C ILE A 100 -7.86 0.30 17.63
N VAL A 101 -9.10 0.13 18.04
CA VAL A 101 -10.24 0.90 17.51
C VAL A 101 -10.08 2.38 17.82
N ARG A 102 -9.70 2.73 19.05
CA ARG A 102 -9.51 4.12 19.47
C ARG A 102 -8.41 4.84 18.68
N PHE A 103 -7.33 4.14 18.35
CA PHE A 103 -6.27 4.67 17.51
C PHE A 103 -6.67 4.68 16.03
N GLY A 104 -7.22 3.56 15.55
CA GLY A 104 -7.59 3.37 14.16
C GLY A 104 -8.69 4.31 13.66
N GLN A 105 -9.63 4.73 14.53
CA GLN A 105 -10.69 5.66 14.14
C GLN A 105 -10.15 7.01 13.65
N TRP A 106 -9.08 7.52 14.25
CA TRP A 106 -8.46 8.78 13.83
C TRP A 106 -7.75 8.63 12.49
N ILE A 107 -7.02 7.53 12.29
CA ILE A 107 -6.39 7.22 11.00
C ILE A 107 -7.45 7.04 9.91
N PHE A 108 -8.55 6.35 10.23
CA PHE A 108 -9.68 6.19 9.32
C PHE A 108 -10.29 7.54 8.92
N LEU A 109 -10.53 8.44 9.88
CA LEU A 109 -11.05 9.77 9.61
C LEU A 109 -10.13 10.59 8.69
N VAL A 110 -8.82 10.57 8.96
CA VAL A 110 -7.84 11.24 8.10
C VAL A 110 -7.86 10.65 6.68
N GLY A 111 -7.88 9.33 6.56
CA GLY A 111 -8.00 8.64 5.27
C GLY A 111 -9.30 8.98 4.54
N LEU A 112 -10.43 9.03 5.26
CA LEU A 112 -11.73 9.38 4.70
C LEU A 112 -11.73 10.80 4.14
N VAL A 113 -11.20 11.78 4.90
CA VAL A 113 -11.08 13.18 4.44
C VAL A 113 -10.19 13.26 3.20
N ALA A 114 -9.07 12.53 3.16
CA ALA A 114 -8.19 12.52 2.00
C ALA A 114 -8.89 11.97 0.75
N VAL A 115 -9.60 10.84 0.87
CA VAL A 115 -10.38 10.24 -0.23
C VAL A 115 -11.51 11.18 -0.70
N LEU A 116 -12.23 11.81 0.22
CA LEU A 116 -13.27 12.77 -0.12
C LEU A 116 -12.70 13.98 -0.86
N SER A 117 -11.57 14.52 -0.40
CA SER A 117 -10.92 15.67 -1.05
C SER A 117 -10.47 15.33 -2.47
N ASP A 118 -9.84 14.17 -2.68
CA ASP A 118 -9.43 13.71 -4.01
C ASP A 118 -10.64 13.46 -4.93
N THR A 119 -11.71 12.87 -4.40
CA THR A 119 -12.94 12.62 -5.15
C THR A 119 -13.64 13.92 -5.53
N LEU A 120 -13.74 14.88 -4.60
CA LEU A 120 -14.33 16.19 -4.90
C LEU A 120 -13.54 16.93 -5.98
N LEU A 121 -12.21 16.92 -5.91
CA LEU A 121 -11.36 17.50 -6.93
C LEU A 121 -11.63 16.90 -8.32
N ARG A 122 -11.75 15.57 -8.41
CA ARG A 122 -12.09 14.86 -9.65
C ARG A 122 -13.44 15.28 -10.20
N ILE A 123 -14.45 15.37 -9.34
CA ILE A 123 -15.80 15.76 -9.74
C ILE A 123 -15.81 17.21 -10.25
N ILE A 124 -15.15 18.14 -9.56
CA ILE A 124 -15.10 19.55 -9.96
C ILE A 124 -14.42 19.70 -11.32
N ILE A 125 -13.24 19.11 -11.51
CA ILE A 125 -12.49 19.19 -12.78
C ILE A 125 -13.30 18.54 -13.90
N SER A 126 -13.84 17.35 -13.69
CA SER A 126 -14.61 16.63 -14.70
C SER A 126 -15.88 17.41 -15.12
N ARG A 127 -16.56 18.08 -14.18
CA ARG A 127 -17.78 18.85 -14.48
C ARG A 127 -17.51 20.18 -15.16
N GLN A 128 -16.43 20.87 -14.80
CA GLN A 128 -16.15 22.22 -15.32
C GLN A 128 -15.31 22.19 -16.60
N LEU A 129 -14.37 21.29 -16.71
CA LEU A 129 -13.40 21.24 -17.80
C LEU A 129 -13.57 20.02 -18.71
N GLY A 130 -14.32 19.04 -18.27
CA GLY A 130 -14.54 17.80 -19.04
C GLY A 130 -13.56 16.68 -18.70
N VAL A 131 -13.86 15.47 -19.22
CA VAL A 131 -13.12 14.25 -18.91
C VAL A 131 -11.71 14.23 -19.53
N ALA A 132 -11.53 14.86 -20.70
CA ALA A 132 -10.23 14.95 -21.37
C ALA A 132 -9.23 15.76 -20.54
N GLU A 133 -9.64 16.93 -20.07
CA GLU A 133 -8.83 17.81 -19.22
C GLU A 133 -8.54 17.16 -17.87
N LEU A 134 -9.49 16.40 -17.31
CA LEU A 134 -9.27 15.60 -16.13
C LEU A 134 -8.12 14.60 -16.35
N GLY A 135 -8.09 13.92 -17.50
CA GLY A 135 -7.02 12.99 -17.86
C GLY A 135 -5.64 13.66 -17.93
N LEU A 136 -5.56 14.82 -18.61
CA LEU A 136 -4.33 15.60 -18.70
C LEU A 136 -3.86 16.10 -17.34
N PHE A 137 -4.78 16.60 -16.51
CA PHE A 137 -4.48 17.03 -15.15
C PHE A 137 -3.85 15.89 -14.32
N PHE A 138 -4.44 14.69 -14.35
CA PHE A 138 -3.90 13.55 -13.60
C PHE A 138 -2.55 13.06 -14.13
N MET A 139 -2.32 13.09 -15.45
CA MET A 139 -1.01 12.77 -16.00
C MET A 139 0.05 13.77 -15.54
N ALA A 140 -0.24 15.07 -15.64
CA ALA A 140 0.66 16.12 -15.21
C ALA A 140 0.94 16.06 -13.68
N ALA A 141 -0.13 15.91 -12.88
CA ALA A 141 -0.03 15.78 -11.44
C ALA A 141 0.81 14.55 -11.04
N ARG A 142 0.59 13.39 -11.67
CA ARG A 142 1.35 12.17 -11.40
C ARG A 142 2.84 12.36 -11.66
N LEU A 143 3.20 12.98 -12.78
CA LEU A 143 4.59 13.26 -13.11
C LEU A 143 5.20 14.30 -12.15
N GLY A 144 4.45 15.36 -11.84
CA GLY A 144 4.91 16.42 -10.94
C GLY A 144 5.11 15.96 -9.50
N PHE A 145 4.27 15.05 -9.01
CA PHE A 145 4.38 14.52 -7.64
C PHE A 145 5.32 13.33 -7.49
N LEU A 146 5.77 12.70 -8.59
CA LEU A 146 6.68 11.54 -8.54
C LEU A 146 7.93 11.77 -7.68
N PRO A 147 8.69 12.87 -7.82
CA PRO A 147 9.87 13.10 -7.01
C PRO A 147 9.55 13.24 -5.52
N ALA A 148 8.49 13.99 -5.20
CA ALA A 148 8.05 14.18 -3.82
C ALA A 148 7.55 12.88 -3.20
N GLN A 149 6.83 12.07 -3.94
CA GLN A 149 6.36 10.75 -3.50
C GLN A 149 7.51 9.81 -3.19
N LEU A 150 8.50 9.70 -4.07
CA LEU A 150 9.68 8.86 -3.85
C LEU A 150 10.44 9.26 -2.59
N ILE A 151 10.65 10.57 -2.39
CA ILE A 151 11.32 11.07 -1.17
C ILE A 151 10.48 10.73 0.07
N THR A 152 9.17 10.95 0.02
CA THR A 152 8.28 10.67 1.15
C THR A 152 8.24 9.18 1.50
N GLU A 153 8.22 8.29 0.50
CA GLU A 153 8.25 6.85 0.70
C GLU A 153 9.57 6.38 1.31
N ILE A 154 10.70 6.88 0.80
CA ILE A 154 12.03 6.53 1.33
C ILE A 154 12.16 7.01 2.78
N VAL A 155 11.87 8.28 3.03
CA VAL A 155 11.95 8.86 4.39
C VAL A 155 10.97 8.15 5.33
N GLY A 156 9.73 7.94 4.91
CA GLY A 156 8.71 7.29 5.73
C GLY A 156 9.06 5.84 6.09
N SER A 157 9.62 5.08 5.14
CA SER A 157 10.02 3.69 5.36
C SER A 157 11.14 3.52 6.41
N VAL A 158 11.99 4.54 6.58
CA VAL A 158 13.08 4.53 7.54
C VAL A 158 12.71 5.30 8.82
N ALA A 159 12.11 6.47 8.69
CA ALA A 159 11.82 7.34 9.82
C ALA A 159 10.85 6.70 10.82
N PHE A 160 9.77 6.11 10.33
CA PHE A 160 8.74 5.53 11.21
C PHE A 160 9.27 4.39 12.10
N PRO A 161 9.98 3.36 11.59
CA PRO A 161 10.57 2.33 12.43
C PRO A 161 11.64 2.84 13.40
N VAL A 162 12.46 3.82 12.96
CA VAL A 162 13.49 4.43 13.82
C VAL A 162 12.85 5.18 14.98
N TYR A 163 11.83 5.98 14.72
CA TYR A 163 11.09 6.66 15.79
C TYR A 163 10.41 5.69 16.75
N ALA A 164 9.85 4.60 16.24
CA ALA A 164 9.23 3.57 17.07
C ALA A 164 10.23 2.90 18.03
N GLN A 165 11.52 2.76 17.65
CA GLN A 165 12.56 2.18 18.51
C GLN A 165 13.05 3.13 19.61
N VAL A 166 12.96 4.45 19.39
CA VAL A 166 13.51 5.45 20.33
C VAL A 166 12.44 6.19 21.14
N GLN A 167 11.15 5.86 20.93
CA GLN A 167 10.03 6.55 21.56
C GLN A 167 10.05 6.56 23.10
N ASP A 168 10.64 5.54 23.71
CA ASP A 168 10.71 5.39 25.16
C ASP A 168 11.84 6.24 25.79
N ASN A 169 12.71 6.86 24.97
CA ASN A 169 13.83 7.66 25.47
C ASN A 169 13.83 9.06 24.85
N ARG A 170 13.25 10.03 25.58
CA ARG A 170 13.11 11.44 25.13
C ARG A 170 14.42 12.08 24.67
N ALA A 171 15.56 11.78 25.33
CA ALA A 171 16.85 12.33 24.95
C ALA A 171 17.33 11.83 23.58
N LYS A 172 17.14 10.54 23.30
CA LYS A 172 17.47 9.93 22.00
C LYS A 172 16.53 10.42 20.91
N THR A 173 15.24 10.57 21.20
CA THR A 173 14.26 11.09 20.25
C THR A 173 14.63 12.48 19.76
N THR A 174 15.08 13.38 20.67
CA THR A 174 15.49 14.74 20.31
C THR A 174 16.74 14.75 19.41
N VAL A 175 17.69 13.85 19.65
CA VAL A 175 18.91 13.74 18.83
C VAL A 175 18.58 13.21 17.42
N VAL A 176 17.71 12.21 17.32
CA VAL A 176 17.26 11.67 16.03
C VAL A 176 16.49 12.72 15.24
N PHE A 177 15.59 13.46 15.89
CA PHE A 177 14.81 14.54 15.25
C PHE A 177 15.67 15.68 14.68
N ARG A 178 16.86 15.95 15.28
CA ARG A 178 17.79 16.95 14.77
C ARG A 178 18.64 16.49 13.58
N LYS A 179 18.72 15.17 13.34
CA LYS A 179 19.58 14.59 12.29
C LYS A 179 18.81 14.19 11.02
N VAL A 180 17.49 14.14 11.08
CA VAL A 180 16.58 13.92 9.95
C VAL A 180 16.04 15.25 9.44
#